data_e14a71db848a18028bec7b7b2c3cf336
#
_entry.id   e14a71db848a18028bec7b7b2c3cf336
#
_cell.length_a   1.000
_cell.length_b   1.000
_cell.length_c   1.000
_cell.angle_alpha   90.00
_cell.angle_beta   90.00
_cell.angle_gamma   90.00
#
_symmetry.space_group_name_H-M   'P 1'
#
loop_
_entity.id
_entity.type
_entity.pdbx_description
1 polymer ?
#
loop_
_entity_poly.entity_id
_entity_poly.type
_entity_poly.pdbx_seq_one_letter_code
_entity_poly.pdbx_strand_id
1 'polypeptide(L)'
;MGERSDVPLPHSEYTLHIVMVGTEHPGNLGAVCRSLLNHGFDSLRLVQPKCHPDDIEARNRAKHAGRILDSCKIYDSFEDAIVDCSLVVGTSGKREVGEKTQKRHFMYPWEFVDRIESTQQSVALIFGEEGKGLSTEDLLRCDYLVTLPTWEGYPITNLSHAVHTLTYELHRSRVLTLQGKDKALPDIVPIERSISPEQRKVLRKAIQDIAHFLPGGDERRISFTHSLTRALQRSGLETDQTNRLIGGFVDASTALEFATKSSEWKSSRRRRVILEEE
;
A
#
# COMPACT_ATOMS: atom_id res chain seq x y z
N MET A 1 2.40 -17.41 -11.77
CA MET A 1 3.48 -16.94 -10.89
C MET A 1 3.39 -17.75 -9.61
N GLY A 2 4.45 -18.47 -9.29
CA GLY A 2 4.54 -19.32 -8.11
C GLY A 2 5.29 -18.64 -6.97
N GLU A 3 5.38 -19.32 -5.84
CA GLU A 3 6.24 -18.95 -4.72
C GLU A 3 7.71 -18.93 -5.19
N ARG A 4 8.46 -17.94 -4.73
CA ARG A 4 9.92 -17.89 -4.86
C ARG A 4 10.53 -18.45 -3.59
N SER A 5 10.72 -19.78 -3.56
CA SER A 5 11.23 -20.50 -2.39
C SER A 5 12.71 -20.19 -2.06
N ASP A 6 13.40 -19.58 -2.99
CA ASP A 6 14.80 -19.13 -2.85
C ASP A 6 14.94 -17.81 -2.06
N VAL A 7 13.82 -17.12 -1.78
CA VAL A 7 13.82 -15.88 -1.02
C VAL A 7 13.44 -16.18 0.43
N PRO A 8 14.32 -15.90 1.42
CA PRO A 8 13.99 -16.09 2.83
C PRO A 8 12.88 -15.12 3.26
N LEU A 9 12.14 -15.50 4.32
CA LEU A 9 11.19 -14.58 4.93
C LEU A 9 11.92 -13.33 5.45
N PRO A 10 11.28 -12.15 5.31
CA PRO A 10 11.90 -10.92 5.78
C PRO A 10 12.10 -10.94 7.30
N HIS A 11 13.26 -10.47 7.73
CA HIS A 11 13.61 -10.39 9.14
C HIS A 11 12.71 -9.39 9.89
N SER A 12 12.38 -9.74 11.14
CA SER A 12 11.74 -8.84 12.11
C SER A 12 12.47 -8.99 13.45
N GLU A 13 12.55 -7.92 14.22
CA GLU A 13 13.12 -7.95 15.57
C GLU A 13 12.19 -8.69 16.56
N TYR A 14 10.92 -8.87 16.21
CA TYR A 14 9.91 -9.59 16.97
C TYR A 14 9.47 -10.88 16.27
N THR A 15 8.99 -11.84 17.03
CA THR A 15 8.32 -13.04 16.52
C THR A 15 6.80 -12.84 16.60
N LEU A 16 6.10 -12.94 15.45
CA LEU A 16 4.65 -12.79 15.41
C LEU A 16 3.97 -14.14 15.25
N HIS A 17 3.03 -14.43 16.14
CA HIS A 17 2.12 -15.58 16.08
C HIS A 17 0.69 -15.07 15.81
N ILE A 18 0.12 -15.46 14.70
CA ILE A 18 -1.32 -15.26 14.46
C ILE A 18 -2.07 -16.39 15.15
N VAL A 19 -2.97 -16.04 16.06
CA VAL A 19 -3.78 -16.98 16.82
C VAL A 19 -5.24 -16.80 16.42
N MET A 20 -5.85 -17.86 15.91
CA MET A 20 -7.27 -17.88 15.52
C MET A 20 -8.06 -18.75 16.49
N VAL A 21 -9.04 -18.16 17.16
CA VAL A 21 -9.87 -18.84 18.18
C VAL A 21 -11.21 -19.23 17.57
N GLY A 22 -11.57 -20.50 17.62
CA GLY A 22 -12.87 -21.01 17.20
C GLY A 22 -13.17 -20.86 15.70
N THR A 23 -12.18 -20.76 14.84
CA THR A 23 -12.36 -20.57 13.39
C THR A 23 -13.30 -21.62 12.80
N GLU A 24 -14.37 -21.17 12.14
CA GLU A 24 -15.42 -22.04 11.57
C GLU A 24 -15.24 -22.31 10.08
N HIS A 25 -14.82 -21.28 9.32
CA HIS A 25 -14.82 -21.38 7.86
C HIS A 25 -13.44 -21.72 7.30
N PRO A 26 -13.30 -22.91 6.66
CA PRO A 26 -12.03 -23.33 6.08
C PRO A 26 -11.52 -22.34 5.00
N GLY A 27 -12.44 -21.67 4.31
CA GLY A 27 -12.09 -20.64 3.34
C GLY A 27 -11.36 -19.44 3.96
N ASN A 28 -11.75 -19.01 5.17
CA ASN A 28 -11.03 -17.96 5.91
C ASN A 28 -9.67 -18.45 6.36
N LEU A 29 -9.58 -19.67 6.87
CA LEU A 29 -8.32 -20.27 7.29
C LEU A 29 -7.28 -20.28 6.15
N GLY A 30 -7.68 -20.77 4.96
CA GLY A 30 -6.80 -20.75 3.79
C GLY A 30 -6.42 -19.34 3.32
N ALA A 31 -7.38 -18.41 3.33
CA ALA A 31 -7.13 -17.01 2.95
C ALA A 31 -6.17 -16.31 3.94
N VAL A 32 -6.26 -16.62 5.24
CA VAL A 32 -5.32 -16.15 6.25
C VAL A 32 -3.91 -16.64 5.96
N CYS A 33 -3.71 -17.93 5.71
CA CYS A 33 -2.40 -18.46 5.35
C CYS A 33 -1.78 -17.74 4.15
N ARG A 34 -2.59 -17.47 3.13
CA ARG A 34 -2.14 -16.71 1.95
C ARG A 34 -1.75 -15.27 2.31
N SER A 35 -2.52 -14.61 3.17
CA SER A 35 -2.21 -13.26 3.66
C SER A 35 -0.91 -13.22 4.45
N LEU A 36 -0.68 -14.20 5.32
CA LEU A 36 0.56 -14.32 6.09
C LEU A 36 1.77 -14.42 5.16
N LEU A 37 1.72 -15.35 4.21
CA LEU A 37 2.84 -15.55 3.29
C LEU A 37 3.10 -14.33 2.40
N ASN A 38 2.04 -13.64 1.95
CA ASN A 38 2.17 -12.39 1.16
C ASN A 38 2.92 -11.30 1.93
N HIS A 39 2.82 -11.29 3.26
CA HIS A 39 3.45 -10.30 4.12
C HIS A 39 4.67 -10.84 4.86
N GLY A 40 5.17 -12.04 4.48
CA GLY A 40 6.39 -12.61 5.03
C GLY A 40 6.25 -13.06 6.48
N PHE A 41 5.10 -13.62 6.85
CA PHE A 41 4.83 -14.30 8.12
C PHE A 41 4.40 -15.73 7.84
N ASP A 42 4.67 -16.66 8.77
CA ASP A 42 4.33 -18.07 8.61
C ASP A 42 3.83 -18.76 9.89
N SER A 43 3.82 -18.08 11.01
CA SER A 43 3.39 -18.69 12.27
C SER A 43 1.88 -18.52 12.48
N LEU A 44 1.17 -19.64 12.43
CA LEU A 44 -0.27 -19.75 12.66
C LEU A 44 -0.54 -20.73 13.81
N ARG A 45 -1.39 -20.33 14.76
CA ARG A 45 -1.90 -21.12 15.86
C ARG A 45 -3.42 -21.14 15.83
N LEU A 46 -4.01 -22.29 16.05
CA LEU A 46 -5.45 -22.49 16.07
C LEU A 46 -5.89 -22.93 17.45
N VAL A 47 -6.84 -22.23 18.06
CA VAL A 47 -7.43 -22.61 19.33
C VAL A 47 -8.83 -23.14 19.09
N GLN A 48 -9.06 -24.43 19.42
CA GLN A 48 -10.35 -25.10 19.26
C GLN A 48 -11.04 -24.79 17.89
N PRO A 49 -10.31 -24.96 16.78
CA PRO A 49 -10.88 -24.68 15.46
C PRO A 49 -12.08 -25.60 15.19
N LYS A 50 -13.10 -25.12 14.50
CA LYS A 50 -14.26 -25.88 14.05
C LYS A 50 -14.09 -26.40 12.62
N CYS A 51 -13.04 -25.99 11.92
CA CYS A 51 -12.60 -26.50 10.64
C CYS A 51 -11.18 -27.07 10.76
N HIS A 52 -10.76 -27.87 9.77
CA HIS A 52 -9.47 -28.54 9.79
C HIS A 52 -8.51 -27.94 8.75
N PRO A 53 -7.18 -27.86 9.04
CA PRO A 53 -6.19 -27.41 8.06
C PRO A 53 -6.17 -28.23 6.75
N ASP A 54 -6.61 -29.49 6.79
CA ASP A 54 -6.69 -30.35 5.61
C ASP A 54 -7.97 -30.21 4.80
N ASP A 55 -8.91 -29.36 5.22
CA ASP A 55 -10.12 -29.11 4.46
C ASP A 55 -9.78 -28.64 3.05
N ILE A 56 -10.44 -29.22 2.05
CA ILE A 56 -10.19 -28.96 0.63
C ILE A 56 -10.31 -27.44 0.32
N GLU A 57 -11.28 -26.79 0.94
CA GLU A 57 -11.47 -25.34 0.74
C GLU A 57 -10.31 -24.55 1.34
N ALA A 58 -9.81 -24.89 2.54
CA ALA A 58 -8.66 -24.26 3.15
C ALA A 58 -7.42 -24.40 2.25
N ARG A 59 -7.15 -25.61 1.78
CA ARG A 59 -6.03 -25.90 0.85
C ARG A 59 -6.16 -25.11 -0.46
N ASN A 60 -7.35 -25.10 -1.04
CA ASN A 60 -7.61 -24.39 -2.29
C ASN A 60 -7.41 -22.85 -2.14
N ARG A 61 -7.80 -22.28 -1.02
CA ARG A 61 -7.66 -20.84 -0.75
C ARG A 61 -6.24 -20.44 -0.35
N ALA A 62 -5.52 -21.30 0.34
CA ALA A 62 -4.13 -21.09 0.72
C ALA A 62 -3.19 -21.02 -0.49
N LYS A 63 -3.49 -21.74 -1.60
CA LYS A 63 -2.63 -21.81 -2.79
C LYS A 63 -1.20 -22.24 -2.39
N HIS A 64 -0.20 -21.41 -2.70
CA HIS A 64 1.20 -21.68 -2.37
C HIS A 64 1.53 -21.56 -0.87
N ALA A 65 0.62 -21.02 -0.05
CA ALA A 65 0.79 -20.92 1.39
C ALA A 65 0.34 -22.18 2.16
N GLY A 66 0.15 -23.31 1.47
CA GLY A 66 -0.21 -24.59 2.08
C GLY A 66 0.74 -25.04 3.18
N ARG A 67 2.04 -24.70 3.07
CA ARG A 67 3.04 -24.99 4.11
C ARG A 67 2.69 -24.41 5.49
N ILE A 68 1.94 -23.30 5.54
CA ILE A 68 1.50 -22.70 6.81
C ILE A 68 0.40 -23.55 7.43
N LEU A 69 -0.51 -24.14 6.62
CA LEU A 69 -1.48 -25.13 7.08
C LEU A 69 -0.80 -26.41 7.58
N ASP A 70 0.29 -26.84 6.93
CA ASP A 70 1.04 -28.03 7.31
C ASP A 70 1.78 -27.84 8.66
N SER A 71 2.25 -26.61 8.94
CA SER A 71 3.03 -26.28 10.12
C SER A 71 2.21 -25.66 11.27
N CYS A 72 0.92 -25.34 11.04
CA CYS A 72 0.10 -24.71 12.06
C CYS A 72 -0.10 -25.65 13.26
N LYS A 73 -0.13 -25.06 14.46
CA LYS A 73 -0.34 -25.81 15.69
C LYS A 73 -1.77 -25.63 16.18
N ILE A 74 -2.38 -26.74 16.61
CA ILE A 74 -3.72 -26.74 17.19
C ILE A 74 -3.60 -26.88 18.70
N TYR A 75 -4.34 -26.08 19.43
CA TYR A 75 -4.34 -25.99 20.88
C TYR A 75 -5.76 -26.19 21.43
N ASP A 76 -5.83 -26.84 22.60
CA ASP A 76 -7.09 -27.09 23.30
C ASP A 76 -7.55 -25.89 24.13
N SER A 77 -6.60 -24.99 24.50
CA SER A 77 -6.92 -23.79 25.28
C SER A 77 -6.25 -22.53 24.71
N PHE A 78 -6.81 -21.39 25.07
CA PHE A 78 -6.23 -20.08 24.74
C PHE A 78 -4.87 -19.90 25.41
N GLU A 79 -4.76 -20.33 26.71
CA GLU A 79 -3.55 -20.22 27.51
C GLU A 79 -2.37 -20.97 26.90
N ASP A 80 -2.60 -22.20 26.45
CA ASP A 80 -1.56 -23.01 25.83
C ASP A 80 -1.05 -22.39 24.52
N ALA A 81 -1.95 -21.71 23.80
CA ALA A 81 -1.61 -21.06 22.55
C ALA A 81 -0.74 -19.80 22.72
N ILE A 82 -0.68 -19.21 23.90
CA ILE A 82 0.03 -17.96 24.17
C ILE A 82 1.14 -18.08 25.22
N VAL A 83 1.37 -19.26 25.77
CA VAL A 83 2.27 -19.50 26.93
C VAL A 83 3.70 -18.99 26.72
N ASP A 84 4.18 -18.98 25.49
CA ASP A 84 5.51 -18.52 25.08
C ASP A 84 5.51 -17.07 24.52
N CYS A 85 4.37 -16.37 24.61
CA CYS A 85 4.25 -15.01 24.14
C CYS A 85 4.39 -14.02 25.30
N SER A 86 5.21 -13.00 25.09
CA SER A 86 5.42 -11.93 26.07
C SER A 86 4.45 -10.75 25.89
N LEU A 87 3.74 -10.71 24.77
CA LEU A 87 2.72 -9.71 24.47
C LEU A 87 1.54 -10.37 23.79
N VAL A 88 0.35 -10.16 24.33
CA VAL A 88 -0.91 -10.71 23.82
C VAL A 88 -1.82 -9.58 23.38
N VAL A 89 -2.13 -9.52 22.08
CA VAL A 89 -2.91 -8.45 21.48
C VAL A 89 -4.17 -9.04 20.85
N GLY A 90 -5.32 -8.70 21.40
CA GLY A 90 -6.62 -9.11 20.85
C GLY A 90 -7.11 -8.16 19.76
N THR A 91 -8.00 -8.64 18.92
CA THR A 91 -8.66 -7.82 17.90
C THR A 91 -10.15 -7.68 18.19
N SER A 92 -10.71 -6.48 17.95
CA SER A 92 -12.14 -6.24 18.11
C SER A 92 -12.63 -5.23 17.08
N GLY A 93 -13.75 -5.57 16.42
CA GLY A 93 -14.47 -4.64 15.55
C GLY A 93 -15.50 -3.79 16.28
N LYS A 94 -15.83 -4.13 17.54
CA LYS A 94 -16.77 -3.38 18.37
C LYS A 94 -16.07 -2.22 19.06
N ARG A 95 -16.51 -1.00 18.76
CA ARG A 95 -15.94 0.26 19.27
C ARG A 95 -16.89 0.96 20.26
N GLU A 96 -17.93 0.28 20.76
CA GLU A 96 -18.89 0.88 21.66
C GLU A 96 -18.20 1.36 22.94
N VAL A 97 -18.33 2.66 23.17
CA VAL A 97 -17.87 3.33 24.39
C VAL A 97 -18.91 3.10 25.48
N GLY A 98 -18.61 2.23 26.43
CA GLY A 98 -19.45 1.98 27.59
C GLY A 98 -18.58 1.78 28.85
N GLU A 99 -19.19 1.70 30.04
CA GLU A 99 -18.45 1.51 31.28
C GLU A 99 -17.51 0.29 31.28
N LYS A 100 -17.85 -0.74 30.48
CA LYS A 100 -17.01 -1.93 30.27
C LYS A 100 -15.82 -1.67 29.33
N THR A 101 -15.85 -0.60 28.53
CA THR A 101 -14.82 -0.26 27.54
C THR A 101 -13.71 0.60 28.14
N GLN A 102 -13.96 1.28 29.27
CA GLN A 102 -12.95 2.13 29.97
C GLN A 102 -11.72 1.34 30.47
N LYS A 103 -11.82 0.03 30.55
CA LYS A 103 -10.72 -0.86 30.95
C LYS A 103 -9.95 -1.47 29.75
N ARG A 104 -10.31 -1.13 28.52
CA ARG A 104 -9.72 -1.70 27.31
C ARG A 104 -8.89 -0.66 26.58
N HIS A 105 -7.59 -0.84 26.55
CA HIS A 105 -6.70 0.01 25.77
C HIS A 105 -6.75 -0.40 24.31
N PHE A 106 -7.54 0.34 23.51
CA PHE A 106 -7.56 0.16 22.07
C PHE A 106 -6.40 0.92 21.41
N MET A 107 -5.80 0.25 20.43
CA MET A 107 -4.79 0.81 19.54
C MET A 107 -5.29 0.72 18.10
N TYR A 108 -4.89 1.66 17.28
CA TYR A 108 -4.98 1.53 15.84
C TYR A 108 -3.80 0.70 15.28
N PRO A 109 -3.89 0.17 14.06
CA PRO A 109 -2.83 -0.68 13.50
C PRO A 109 -1.44 -0.04 13.52
N TRP A 110 -1.33 1.25 13.24
CA TRP A 110 -0.05 1.98 13.26
C TRP A 110 0.54 2.15 14.67
N GLU A 111 -0.31 2.38 15.67
CA GLU A 111 0.13 2.46 17.08
C GLU A 111 0.60 1.09 17.59
N PHE A 112 -0.05 0.02 17.14
CA PHE A 112 0.37 -1.34 17.42
C PHE A 112 1.75 -1.64 16.80
N VAL A 113 1.95 -1.25 15.55
CA VAL A 113 3.23 -1.40 14.85
C VAL A 113 4.34 -0.68 15.59
N ASP A 114 4.17 0.60 15.91
CA ASP A 114 5.16 1.41 16.62
C ASP A 114 5.54 0.77 17.97
N ARG A 115 4.57 0.13 18.63
CA ARG A 115 4.79 -0.51 19.91
C ARG A 115 5.62 -1.78 19.80
N ILE A 116 5.40 -2.63 18.80
CA ILE A 116 6.10 -3.92 18.70
C ILE A 116 7.46 -3.82 18.02
N GLU A 117 7.68 -2.87 17.13
CA GLU A 117 8.96 -2.69 16.44
C GLU A 117 10.10 -2.30 17.38
N SER A 118 9.78 -1.69 18.51
CA SER A 118 10.78 -1.30 19.51
C SER A 118 11.17 -2.43 20.47
N THR A 119 10.62 -3.64 20.29
CA THR A 119 10.76 -4.74 21.27
C THR A 119 11.15 -6.05 20.60
N GLN A 120 12.17 -6.72 21.15
CA GLN A 120 12.52 -8.11 20.78
C GLN A 120 11.59 -9.09 21.50
N GLN A 121 10.31 -9.10 21.17
CA GLN A 121 9.29 -9.86 21.89
C GLN A 121 8.66 -10.95 21.01
N SER A 122 8.11 -11.97 21.68
CA SER A 122 7.17 -12.91 21.09
C SER A 122 5.76 -12.36 21.26
N VAL A 123 5.07 -12.09 20.15
CA VAL A 123 3.78 -11.41 20.10
C VAL A 123 2.72 -12.34 19.57
N ALA A 124 1.63 -12.52 20.32
CA ALA A 124 0.42 -13.18 19.87
C ALA A 124 -0.60 -12.13 19.41
N LEU A 125 -1.00 -12.16 18.15
CA LEU A 125 -2.09 -11.36 17.61
C LEU A 125 -3.31 -12.25 17.43
N ILE A 126 -4.36 -11.99 18.24
CA ILE A 126 -5.47 -12.90 18.46
C ILE A 126 -6.71 -12.45 17.67
N PHE A 127 -7.30 -13.38 16.96
CA PHE A 127 -8.55 -13.20 16.21
C PHE A 127 -9.59 -14.21 16.71
N GLY A 128 -10.81 -13.75 16.91
CA GLY A 128 -11.93 -14.60 17.37
C GLY A 128 -12.72 -15.23 16.24
N GLU A 129 -13.74 -15.98 16.65
CA GLU A 129 -14.70 -16.67 15.78
C GLU A 129 -15.39 -15.70 14.80
N GLU A 130 -15.67 -16.17 13.60
CA GLU A 130 -16.41 -15.41 12.60
C GLU A 130 -17.80 -15.02 13.12
N GLY A 131 -18.16 -13.77 12.95
CA GLY A 131 -19.44 -13.20 13.38
C GLY A 131 -19.56 -12.86 14.87
N LYS A 132 -18.84 -13.55 15.76
CA LYS A 132 -18.89 -13.29 17.21
C LYS A 132 -17.68 -12.51 17.73
N GLY A 133 -16.50 -12.74 17.12
CA GLY A 133 -15.24 -12.21 17.61
C GLY A 133 -14.71 -12.96 18.83
N LEU A 134 -13.81 -12.34 19.58
CA LEU A 134 -13.29 -12.87 20.83
C LEU A 134 -14.33 -12.80 21.95
N SER A 135 -14.39 -13.82 22.80
CA SER A 135 -15.22 -13.81 24.00
C SER A 135 -14.76 -12.69 24.97
N THR A 136 -15.65 -12.32 25.91
CA THR A 136 -15.25 -11.35 26.94
C THR A 136 -14.08 -11.87 27.79
N GLU A 137 -14.05 -13.17 28.03
CA GLU A 137 -12.99 -13.83 28.79
C GLU A 137 -11.66 -13.75 28.04
N ASP A 138 -11.63 -14.05 26.74
CA ASP A 138 -10.42 -13.95 25.91
C ASP A 138 -9.91 -12.51 25.81
N LEU A 139 -10.83 -11.55 25.69
CA LEU A 139 -10.49 -10.12 25.65
C LEU A 139 -9.84 -9.63 26.95
N LEU A 140 -10.24 -10.20 28.11
CA LEU A 140 -9.65 -9.85 29.41
C LEU A 140 -8.24 -10.43 29.59
N ARG A 141 -7.86 -11.44 28.82
CA ARG A 141 -6.54 -12.06 28.81
C ARG A 141 -5.54 -11.35 27.88
N CYS A 142 -6.03 -10.41 27.07
CA CYS A 142 -5.17 -9.62 26.19
C CYS A 142 -4.63 -8.40 26.93
N ASP A 143 -3.34 -8.09 26.70
CA ASP A 143 -2.70 -6.89 27.23
C ASP A 143 -3.25 -5.62 26.56
N TYR A 144 -3.49 -5.70 25.25
CA TYR A 144 -4.01 -4.61 24.42
C TYR A 144 -5.02 -5.14 23.42
N LEU A 145 -5.83 -4.22 22.88
CA LEU A 145 -6.76 -4.51 21.81
C LEU A 145 -6.45 -3.63 20.60
N VAL A 146 -6.47 -4.23 19.41
CA VAL A 146 -6.36 -3.50 18.14
C VAL A 146 -7.72 -3.48 17.45
N THR A 147 -8.10 -2.30 16.95
CA THR A 147 -9.30 -2.10 16.14
C THR A 147 -8.94 -1.49 14.79
N LEU A 148 -9.58 -1.97 13.73
CA LEU A 148 -9.40 -1.38 12.40
C LEU A 148 -10.25 -0.09 12.26
N PRO A 149 -9.70 0.98 11.66
CA PRO A 149 -10.44 2.23 11.44
C PRO A 149 -11.40 2.10 10.24
N THR A 150 -12.35 1.18 10.32
CA THR A 150 -13.40 1.01 9.32
C THR A 150 -14.47 2.09 9.44
N TRP A 151 -15.28 2.24 8.40
CA TRP A 151 -16.42 3.16 8.43
C TRP A 151 -17.46 2.71 9.47
N GLU A 152 -18.00 3.65 10.25
CA GLU A 152 -18.92 3.37 11.35
C GLU A 152 -20.22 2.70 10.90
N GLY A 153 -20.69 2.97 9.69
CA GLY A 153 -21.89 2.35 9.14
C GLY A 153 -21.72 0.86 8.80
N TYR A 154 -20.49 0.36 8.65
CA TYR A 154 -20.17 -1.06 8.43
C TYR A 154 -18.83 -1.43 9.07
N PRO A 155 -18.77 -1.51 10.41
CA PRO A 155 -17.51 -1.56 11.14
C PRO A 155 -16.84 -2.94 11.16
N ILE A 156 -17.59 -4.01 10.93
CA ILE A 156 -17.07 -5.39 11.07
C ILE A 156 -16.47 -5.86 9.74
N THR A 157 -15.19 -6.16 9.76
CA THR A 157 -14.47 -6.77 8.64
C THR A 157 -14.53 -8.30 8.71
N ASN A 158 -14.52 -8.95 7.55
CA ASN A 158 -14.28 -10.39 7.48
C ASN A 158 -12.94 -10.75 8.15
N LEU A 159 -12.89 -11.90 8.81
CA LEU A 159 -11.73 -12.39 9.56
C LEU A 159 -10.44 -12.37 8.73
N SER A 160 -10.45 -12.95 7.54
CA SER A 160 -9.26 -12.98 6.69
C SER A 160 -8.82 -11.60 6.21
N HIS A 161 -9.75 -10.68 6.00
CA HIS A 161 -9.44 -9.27 5.67
C HIS A 161 -8.85 -8.53 6.86
N ALA A 162 -9.33 -8.78 8.08
CA ALA A 162 -8.73 -8.20 9.28
C ALA A 162 -7.28 -8.65 9.48
N VAL A 163 -7.02 -9.95 9.33
CA VAL A 163 -5.65 -10.50 9.37
C VAL A 163 -4.78 -9.88 8.28
N HIS A 164 -5.31 -9.80 7.04
CA HIS A 164 -4.59 -9.20 5.92
C HIS A 164 -4.19 -7.74 6.20
N THR A 165 -5.13 -6.93 6.67
CA THR A 165 -4.90 -5.51 6.96
C THR A 165 -3.83 -5.31 8.03
N LEU A 166 -3.90 -6.07 9.12
CA LEU A 166 -2.92 -5.94 10.22
C LEU A 166 -1.54 -6.45 9.82
N THR A 167 -1.47 -7.58 9.13
CA THR A 167 -0.18 -8.11 8.65
C THR A 167 0.41 -7.26 7.52
N TYR A 168 -0.43 -6.62 6.69
CA TYR A 168 0.00 -5.63 5.70
C TYR A 168 0.64 -4.42 6.39
N GLU A 169 0.03 -3.88 7.43
CA GLU A 169 0.54 -2.71 8.13
C GLU A 169 1.90 -3.01 8.79
N LEU A 170 2.05 -4.19 9.41
CA LEU A 170 3.32 -4.68 9.94
C LEU A 170 4.39 -4.82 8.85
N HIS A 171 4.03 -5.37 7.70
CA HIS A 171 4.96 -5.52 6.58
C HIS A 171 5.30 -4.16 5.95
N ARG A 172 4.32 -3.26 5.81
CA ARG A 172 4.52 -1.90 5.31
C ARG A 172 5.55 -1.14 6.15
N SER A 173 5.44 -1.21 7.47
CA SER A 173 6.40 -0.56 8.35
C SER A 173 7.79 -1.17 8.19
N ARG A 174 7.90 -2.49 8.17
CA ARG A 174 9.16 -3.20 7.91
C ARG A 174 9.80 -2.77 6.57
N VAL A 175 8.98 -2.64 5.51
CA VAL A 175 9.42 -2.15 4.20
C VAL A 175 9.96 -0.72 4.31
N LEU A 176 9.28 0.17 5.01
CA LEU A 176 9.71 1.56 5.19
C LEU A 176 11.01 1.67 6.01
N THR A 177 11.16 0.84 7.03
CA THR A 177 12.37 0.79 7.87
C THR A 177 13.58 0.26 7.09
N LEU A 178 13.36 -0.69 6.18
CA LEU A 178 14.40 -1.28 5.33
C LEU A 178 14.70 -0.47 4.07
N GLN A 179 13.84 0.50 3.70
CA GLN A 179 14.08 1.37 2.56
C GLN A 179 15.43 2.12 2.72
N GLY A 180 16.41 1.71 1.94
CA GLY A 180 17.76 2.28 1.94
C GLY A 180 18.80 1.48 2.73
N LYS A 181 18.44 0.38 3.40
CA LYS A 181 19.36 -0.45 4.18
C LYS A 181 19.64 -1.82 3.58
N ASP A 182 18.65 -2.44 2.93
CA ASP A 182 18.80 -3.76 2.31
C ASP A 182 17.95 -3.88 1.03
N LYS A 183 18.47 -4.63 0.05
CA LYS A 183 17.77 -4.96 -1.20
C LYS A 183 16.66 -6.01 -1.04
N ALA A 184 16.04 -6.09 0.12
CA ALA A 184 14.99 -7.06 0.41
C ALA A 184 13.66 -6.77 -0.30
N LEU A 185 13.55 -5.59 -0.94
CA LEU A 185 12.40 -5.23 -1.76
C LEU A 185 12.72 -5.42 -3.23
N PRO A 186 11.73 -5.81 -4.05
CA PRO A 186 11.88 -5.76 -5.49
C PRO A 186 12.39 -4.39 -5.92
N ASP A 187 13.37 -4.34 -6.81
CA ASP A 187 13.79 -3.10 -7.44
C ASP A 187 12.58 -2.47 -8.13
N ILE A 188 11.89 -1.62 -7.42
CA ILE A 188 10.90 -0.72 -8.00
C ILE A 188 11.74 0.42 -8.57
N VAL A 189 11.73 0.57 -9.89
CA VAL A 189 12.33 1.74 -10.52
C VAL A 189 11.66 2.96 -9.89
N PRO A 190 12.39 3.77 -9.11
CA PRO A 190 11.80 4.93 -8.49
C PRO A 190 11.32 5.86 -9.59
N ILE A 191 10.05 6.25 -9.51
CA ILE A 191 9.54 7.33 -10.36
C ILE A 191 10.22 8.60 -9.84
N GLU A 192 11.24 9.05 -10.54
CA GLU A 192 11.84 10.37 -10.28
C GLU A 192 10.82 11.46 -10.61
N ARG A 193 10.05 11.85 -9.62
CA ARG A 193 8.98 12.86 -9.76
C ARG A 193 9.48 14.30 -9.73
N SER A 194 10.78 14.52 -9.66
CA SER A 194 11.35 15.87 -9.60
C SER A 194 12.33 16.11 -10.73
N ILE A 195 11.99 17.07 -11.57
CA ILE A 195 12.96 17.62 -12.53
C ILE A 195 13.97 18.51 -11.81
N SER A 196 15.23 18.49 -12.24
CA SER A 196 16.28 19.33 -11.66
C SER A 196 15.97 20.84 -11.88
N PRO A 197 16.54 21.73 -11.05
CA PRO A 197 16.41 23.17 -11.27
C PRO A 197 16.85 23.60 -12.67
N GLU A 198 17.88 22.99 -13.22
CA GLU A 198 18.42 23.23 -14.56
C GLU A 198 17.42 22.82 -15.63
N GLN A 199 16.87 21.59 -15.54
CA GLN A 199 15.84 21.10 -16.45
C GLN A 199 14.59 21.99 -16.41
N ARG A 200 14.17 22.43 -15.23
CA ARG A 200 13.05 23.37 -15.07
C ARG A 200 13.31 24.69 -15.79
N LYS A 201 14.53 25.22 -15.71
CA LYS A 201 14.94 26.44 -16.40
C LYS A 201 14.93 26.26 -17.92
N VAL A 202 15.48 25.15 -18.40
CA VAL A 202 15.54 24.82 -19.85
C VAL A 202 14.13 24.60 -20.41
N LEU A 203 13.28 23.86 -19.72
CA LEU A 203 11.88 23.64 -20.13
C LEU A 203 11.12 24.97 -20.22
N ARG A 204 11.26 25.85 -19.23
CA ARG A 204 10.61 27.16 -19.25
C ARG A 204 11.08 27.99 -20.43
N LYS A 205 12.38 27.96 -20.72
CA LYS A 205 12.91 28.67 -21.89
C LYS A 205 12.37 28.12 -23.20
N ALA A 206 12.34 26.81 -23.38
CA ALA A 206 11.79 26.18 -24.58
C ALA A 206 10.32 26.55 -24.81
N ILE A 207 9.51 26.62 -23.73
CA ILE A 207 8.13 27.10 -23.79
C ILE A 207 8.05 28.59 -24.21
N GLN A 208 8.95 29.43 -23.68
CA GLN A 208 9.02 30.85 -24.04
C GLN A 208 9.38 31.02 -25.53
N ASP A 209 10.34 30.23 -26.00
CA ASP A 209 10.78 30.27 -27.40
C ASP A 209 9.65 29.89 -28.36
N ILE A 210 8.87 28.85 -28.08
CA ILE A 210 7.65 28.55 -28.84
C ILE A 210 6.66 29.71 -28.78
N ALA A 211 6.37 30.23 -27.59
CA ALA A 211 5.41 31.29 -27.38
C ALA A 211 5.74 32.54 -28.20
N HIS A 212 7.04 32.81 -28.37
CA HIS A 212 7.52 33.95 -29.17
C HIS A 212 7.02 33.92 -30.62
N PHE A 213 6.96 32.73 -31.23
CA PHE A 213 6.52 32.57 -32.63
C PHE A 213 5.01 32.41 -32.77
N LEU A 214 4.26 32.29 -31.69
CA LEU A 214 2.81 32.18 -31.76
C LEU A 214 2.17 33.50 -32.23
N PRO A 215 1.10 33.44 -33.03
CA PRO A 215 0.36 34.63 -33.46
C PRO A 215 -0.36 35.28 -32.26
N GLY A 216 -0.39 36.60 -32.27
CA GLY A 216 -1.07 37.39 -31.22
C GLY A 216 -0.13 38.39 -30.53
N GLY A 217 -0.67 39.18 -29.61
CA GLY A 217 0.08 40.12 -28.79
C GLY A 217 0.85 39.49 -27.63
N ASP A 218 1.69 40.28 -27.02
CA ASP A 218 2.56 39.83 -25.91
C ASP A 218 1.79 39.29 -24.73
N GLU A 219 0.64 39.82 -24.38
CA GLU A 219 -0.22 39.34 -23.32
C GLU A 219 -0.64 37.87 -23.55
N ARG A 220 -1.02 37.51 -24.76
CA ARG A 220 -1.38 36.13 -25.14
C ARG A 220 -0.18 35.20 -25.01
N ARG A 221 1.00 35.62 -25.43
CA ARG A 221 2.24 34.83 -25.36
C ARG A 221 2.66 34.58 -23.89
N ILE A 222 2.54 35.59 -23.05
CA ILE A 222 2.80 35.50 -21.62
C ILE A 222 1.80 34.53 -20.96
N SER A 223 0.50 34.69 -21.25
CA SER A 223 -0.56 33.82 -20.73
C SER A 223 -0.35 32.37 -21.15
N PHE A 224 -0.03 32.10 -22.42
CA PHE A 224 0.31 30.76 -22.89
C PHE A 224 1.50 30.16 -22.17
N THR A 225 2.60 30.91 -22.05
CA THR A 225 3.81 30.49 -21.34
C THR A 225 3.52 30.12 -19.89
N HIS A 226 2.76 30.94 -19.17
CA HIS A 226 2.39 30.70 -17.79
C HIS A 226 1.49 29.45 -17.66
N SER A 227 0.48 29.34 -18.52
CA SER A 227 -0.48 28.22 -18.48
C SER A 227 0.20 26.89 -18.77
N LEU A 228 1.01 26.82 -19.83
CA LEU A 228 1.71 25.60 -20.20
C LEU A 228 2.78 25.20 -19.17
N THR A 229 3.56 26.18 -18.70
CA THR A 229 4.55 25.94 -17.63
C THR A 229 3.88 25.39 -16.38
N ARG A 230 2.76 25.98 -15.96
CA ARG A 230 2.02 25.55 -14.77
C ARG A 230 1.40 24.17 -14.93
N ALA A 231 0.84 23.87 -16.11
CA ALA A 231 0.27 22.56 -16.42
C ALA A 231 1.34 21.45 -16.33
N LEU A 232 2.48 21.66 -16.99
CA LEU A 232 3.58 20.70 -16.99
C LEU A 232 4.23 20.53 -15.61
N GLN A 233 4.39 21.59 -14.85
CA GLN A 233 4.94 21.49 -13.49
C GLN A 233 4.01 20.73 -12.51
N ARG A 234 2.69 20.78 -12.74
CA ARG A 234 1.71 20.06 -11.91
C ARG A 234 1.56 18.59 -12.28
N SER A 235 1.90 18.22 -13.52
CA SER A 235 1.76 16.83 -14.00
C SER A 235 2.77 15.86 -13.39
N GLY A 236 3.79 16.36 -12.66
CA GLY A 236 4.80 15.49 -12.06
C GLY A 236 5.70 14.82 -13.08
N LEU A 237 6.16 15.57 -14.08
CA LEU A 237 7.04 15.07 -15.15
C LEU A 237 8.30 14.39 -14.61
N GLU A 238 8.63 13.27 -15.20
CA GLU A 238 9.91 12.57 -15.01
C GLU A 238 11.02 13.21 -15.84
N THR A 239 12.27 12.97 -15.45
CA THR A 239 13.46 13.49 -16.14
C THR A 239 13.45 13.18 -17.63
N ASP A 240 13.18 11.92 -18.00
CA ASP A 240 13.16 11.48 -19.40
C ASP A 240 12.02 12.11 -20.20
N GLN A 241 10.84 12.20 -19.62
CA GLN A 241 9.68 12.86 -20.24
C GLN A 241 9.97 14.34 -20.45
N THR A 242 10.59 14.99 -19.49
CA THR A 242 10.99 16.40 -19.56
C THR A 242 11.98 16.65 -20.70
N ASN A 243 12.99 15.80 -20.82
CA ASN A 243 13.99 15.91 -21.89
C ASN A 243 13.36 15.75 -23.30
N ARG A 244 12.43 14.78 -23.44
CA ARG A 244 11.69 14.59 -24.72
C ARG A 244 10.80 15.79 -25.05
N LEU A 245 10.13 16.38 -24.04
CA LEU A 245 9.32 17.58 -24.24
C LEU A 245 10.17 18.78 -24.61
N ILE A 246 11.31 18.99 -23.94
CA ILE A 246 12.27 20.04 -24.29
C ILE A 246 12.71 19.89 -25.74
N GLY A 247 13.11 18.69 -26.17
CA GLY A 247 13.50 18.40 -27.56
C GLY A 247 12.37 18.77 -28.54
N GLY A 248 11.14 18.27 -28.31
CA GLY A 248 10.00 18.57 -29.15
C GLY A 248 9.67 20.08 -29.22
N PHE A 249 9.82 20.79 -28.09
CA PHE A 249 9.60 22.24 -28.06
C PHE A 249 10.68 23.02 -28.83
N VAL A 250 11.94 22.58 -28.75
CA VAL A 250 13.03 23.16 -29.54
C VAL A 250 12.81 22.94 -31.01
N ASP A 251 12.44 21.73 -31.41
CA ASP A 251 12.14 21.43 -32.83
C ASP A 251 10.95 22.25 -33.36
N ALA A 252 9.88 22.33 -32.56
CA ALA A 252 8.71 23.12 -32.91
C ALA A 252 9.03 24.61 -33.00
N SER A 253 9.83 25.16 -32.07
CA SER A 253 10.23 26.58 -32.14
C SER A 253 11.07 26.88 -33.37
N THR A 254 12.00 25.96 -33.73
CA THR A 254 12.82 26.08 -34.94
C THR A 254 11.97 26.03 -36.22
N ALA A 255 11.02 25.10 -36.28
CA ALA A 255 10.08 25.01 -37.43
C ALA A 255 9.22 26.25 -37.54
N LEU A 256 8.70 26.77 -36.44
CA LEU A 256 7.91 28.01 -36.42
C LEU A 256 8.76 29.22 -36.78
N GLU A 257 9.99 29.32 -36.35
CA GLU A 257 10.90 30.38 -36.76
C GLU A 257 11.13 30.37 -38.27
N PHE A 258 11.39 29.20 -38.84
CA PHE A 258 11.58 29.05 -40.29
C PHE A 258 10.30 29.42 -41.03
N ALA A 259 9.14 28.92 -40.61
CA ALA A 259 7.85 29.21 -41.24
C ALA A 259 7.47 30.69 -41.14
N THR A 260 7.73 31.38 -40.04
CA THR A 260 7.41 32.79 -39.84
C THR A 260 8.21 33.72 -40.77
N LYS A 261 9.35 33.26 -41.29
CA LYS A 261 10.15 33.97 -42.27
C LYS A 261 9.55 33.84 -43.69
N SER A 262 8.68 32.85 -43.95
CA SER A 262 8.05 32.64 -45.25
C SER A 262 6.85 33.60 -45.48
N SER A 263 6.66 34.03 -46.72
CA SER A 263 5.51 34.86 -47.10
C SER A 263 4.19 34.08 -47.01
N GLU A 264 4.23 32.79 -47.30
CA GLU A 264 3.09 31.88 -47.26
C GLU A 264 2.57 31.70 -45.83
N TRP A 265 3.47 31.50 -44.87
CA TRP A 265 3.11 31.46 -43.45
C TRP A 265 2.45 32.77 -42.99
N LYS A 266 2.99 33.90 -43.38
CA LYS A 266 2.42 35.20 -43.02
C LYS A 266 0.99 35.39 -43.55
N SER A 267 0.69 34.87 -44.72
CA SER A 267 -0.65 34.94 -45.33
C SER A 267 -1.63 33.95 -44.70
N SER A 268 -1.16 32.77 -44.23
CA SER A 268 -2.00 31.70 -43.67
C SER A 268 -2.21 31.81 -42.16
N ARG A 269 -1.70 32.83 -41.49
CA ARG A 269 -1.64 33.02 -40.03
C ARG A 269 -2.98 33.00 -39.29
N ARG A 270 -4.11 32.98 -40.02
CA ARG A 270 -5.48 32.98 -39.48
C ARG A 270 -6.18 31.62 -39.59
N ARG A 271 -5.51 30.53 -39.97
CA ARG A 271 -6.15 29.22 -40.03
C ARG A 271 -6.56 28.77 -38.64
N ARG A 272 -7.88 28.59 -38.46
CA ARG A 272 -8.45 27.90 -37.31
C ARG A 272 -8.11 26.40 -37.44
N VAL A 273 -7.81 25.75 -36.33
CA VAL A 273 -7.78 24.29 -36.31
C VAL A 273 -9.21 23.83 -36.57
N ILE A 274 -9.46 23.25 -37.74
CA ILE A 274 -10.72 22.59 -38.06
C ILE A 274 -10.53 21.16 -37.57
N LEU A 275 -11.29 20.75 -36.53
CA LEU A 275 -11.44 19.35 -36.20
C LEU A 275 -12.32 18.76 -37.29
N GLU A 276 -11.78 17.86 -38.11
CA GLU A 276 -12.59 17.02 -38.96
C GLU A 276 -13.43 16.12 -38.05
N GLU A 277 -14.77 16.26 -38.14
CA GLU A 277 -15.69 15.33 -37.51
C GLU A 277 -15.55 13.99 -38.25
N GLU A 278 -15.16 12.91 -37.51
CA GLU A 278 -15.23 11.53 -37.99
C GLU A 278 -16.68 11.03 -38.03
#